data_9de984b466aea5f060bd51a954614665
#
_entry.id   9de984b466aea5f060bd51a954614665
#
_cell.length_a   1.000
_cell.length_b   1.000
_cell.length_c   1.000
_cell.angle_alpha   90.00
_cell.angle_beta   90.00
_cell.angle_gamma   90.00
#
_symmetry.space_group_name_H-M   'P 1'
#
loop_
_entity.id
_entity.type
_entity.pdbx_description
1 polymer ?
#
loop_
_entity_poly.entity_id
_entity_poly.type
_entity_poly.pdbx_seq_one_letter_code
_entity_poly.pdbx_strand_id
1 'polypeptide(L)'
;YPYVRNVLDTIKSRIGAGAYEVALKDGESGEIQVQEVESIRGRSFDEPSYLIIDEAQQVTIDEMKSIVTRVSDQCKLVLCGDIRQKDIHGESGLEWFMKFSKRHNLKGVAVIDFSDPSDIVRGGLVRDIAIGLMKDEETK
;
A
#
# COMPACT_ATOMS: atom_id res chain seq x y z
N TYR A 1 -0.94 -3.22 -15.61
CA TYR A 1 -0.72 -2.58 -14.29
C TYR A 1 0.75 -2.17 -14.15
N PRO A 2 1.17 -0.97 -14.65
CA PRO A 2 2.59 -0.55 -14.64
C PRO A 2 3.19 -0.48 -13.24
N TYR A 3 2.43 -0.03 -12.26
CA TYR A 3 2.90 0.22 -10.90
C TYR A 3 3.31 -1.05 -10.14
N VAL A 4 2.57 -2.15 -10.33
CA VAL A 4 2.88 -3.42 -9.66
C VAL A 4 3.84 -4.30 -10.46
N ARG A 5 4.27 -3.88 -11.64
CA ARG A 5 5.13 -4.69 -12.53
C ARG A 5 6.42 -5.12 -11.84
N ASN A 6 7.10 -4.21 -11.16
CA ASN A 6 8.35 -4.50 -10.45
C ASN A 6 8.15 -5.53 -9.33
N VAL A 7 7.02 -5.48 -8.63
CA VAL A 7 6.67 -6.44 -7.59
C VAL A 7 6.44 -7.80 -8.23
N LEU A 8 5.66 -7.86 -9.29
CA LEU A 8 5.38 -9.10 -10.02
C LEU A 8 6.65 -9.71 -10.63
N ASP A 9 7.53 -8.90 -11.22
CA ASP A 9 8.82 -9.35 -11.75
C ASP A 9 9.73 -9.90 -10.65
N THR A 10 9.71 -9.29 -9.46
CA THR A 10 10.43 -9.78 -8.29
C THR A 10 9.88 -11.12 -7.82
N ILE A 11 8.56 -11.26 -7.73
CA ILE A 11 7.91 -12.53 -7.39
C ILE A 11 8.30 -13.60 -8.41
N LYS A 12 8.15 -13.29 -9.71
CA LYS A 12 8.53 -14.20 -10.81
C LYS A 12 9.97 -14.68 -10.71
N SER A 13 10.89 -13.79 -10.36
CA SER A 13 12.32 -14.13 -10.20
C SER A 13 12.57 -15.06 -9.02
N ARG A 14 11.72 -15.01 -7.98
CA ARG A 14 11.86 -15.81 -6.75
C ARG A 14 11.23 -17.19 -6.86
N ILE A 15 10.05 -17.29 -7.47
CA ILE A 15 9.31 -18.56 -7.55
C ILE A 15 9.52 -19.29 -8.89
N GLY A 16 10.11 -18.63 -9.89
CA GLY A 16 10.30 -19.15 -11.24
C GLY A 16 9.11 -18.92 -12.17
N ALA A 17 9.36 -18.91 -13.47
CA ALA A 17 8.35 -18.53 -14.46
C ALA A 17 7.12 -19.46 -14.47
N GLY A 18 7.33 -20.77 -14.36
CA GLY A 18 6.23 -21.75 -14.39
C GLY A 18 5.29 -21.61 -13.17
N ALA A 19 5.84 -21.52 -11.97
CA ALA A 19 5.04 -21.30 -10.75
C ALA A 19 4.32 -19.95 -10.77
N TYR A 20 4.98 -18.91 -11.29
CA TYR A 20 4.40 -17.59 -11.45
C TYR A 20 3.18 -17.58 -12.40
N GLU A 21 3.28 -18.28 -13.55
CA GLU A 21 2.16 -18.40 -14.49
C GLU A 21 0.96 -19.12 -13.87
N VAL A 22 1.20 -20.13 -13.05
CA VAL A 22 0.14 -20.83 -12.31
C VAL A 22 -0.49 -19.89 -11.26
N ALA A 23 0.32 -19.15 -10.51
CA ALA A 23 -0.15 -18.25 -9.47
C ALA A 23 -0.98 -17.08 -9.99
N LEU A 24 -0.72 -16.63 -11.23
CA LEU A 24 -1.48 -15.55 -11.90
C LEU A 24 -2.63 -16.06 -12.79
N LYS A 25 -2.73 -17.38 -13.01
CA LYS A 25 -3.44 -17.96 -14.16
C LYS A 25 -4.91 -17.69 -14.18
N ASP A 26 -5.62 -17.27 -13.31
CA ASP A 26 -7.07 -17.11 -13.47
C ASP A 26 -7.63 -15.91 -12.66
N GLY A 27 -7.07 -14.71 -12.91
CA GLY A 27 -7.67 -13.44 -12.48
C GLY A 27 -8.26 -13.41 -11.05
N GLU A 28 -9.37 -14.05 -10.83
CA GLU A 28 -10.06 -14.10 -9.55
C GLU A 28 -9.76 -15.35 -8.70
N SER A 29 -9.21 -16.41 -9.30
CA SER A 29 -8.91 -17.68 -8.62
C SER A 29 -7.41 -17.92 -8.39
N GLY A 30 -6.53 -17.06 -8.93
CA GLY A 30 -5.09 -17.16 -8.74
C GLY A 30 -4.65 -16.77 -7.32
N GLU A 31 -3.53 -17.34 -6.86
CA GLU A 31 -2.91 -16.99 -5.57
C GLU A 31 -2.43 -15.53 -5.53
N ILE A 32 -2.12 -14.95 -6.70
CA ILE A 32 -1.71 -13.56 -6.86
C ILE A 32 -2.75 -12.86 -7.74
N GLN A 33 -3.41 -11.87 -7.17
CA GLN A 33 -4.42 -11.07 -7.87
C GLN A 33 -4.01 -9.60 -7.84
N VAL A 34 -4.14 -8.92 -8.98
CA VAL A 34 -3.94 -7.47 -9.10
C VAL A 34 -5.25 -6.84 -9.51
N GLN A 35 -5.75 -5.94 -8.69
CA GLN A 35 -7.07 -5.34 -8.88
C GLN A 35 -7.02 -3.83 -8.61
N GLU A 36 -7.98 -3.11 -9.15
CA GLU A 36 -8.24 -1.71 -8.83
C GLU A 36 -9.02 -1.61 -7.52
N VAL A 37 -8.80 -0.51 -6.76
CA VAL A 37 -9.46 -0.32 -5.44
C VAL A 37 -10.98 -0.36 -5.56
N GLU A 38 -11.54 0.17 -6.64
CA GLU A 38 -12.98 0.16 -6.90
C GLU A 38 -13.56 -1.27 -7.00
N SER A 39 -12.77 -2.23 -7.49
CA SER A 39 -13.21 -3.63 -7.63
C SER A 39 -13.27 -4.38 -6.29
N ILE A 40 -12.66 -3.84 -5.24
CA ILE A 40 -12.70 -4.39 -3.88
C ILE A 40 -14.10 -4.21 -3.26
N ARG A 41 -14.88 -3.24 -3.74
CA ARG A 41 -16.24 -3.01 -3.25
C ARG A 41 -17.11 -4.23 -3.51
N GLY A 42 -17.67 -4.79 -2.44
CA GLY A 42 -18.52 -5.99 -2.50
C GLY A 42 -17.80 -7.33 -2.29
N ARG A 43 -16.46 -7.33 -2.15
CA ARG A 43 -15.69 -8.52 -1.76
C ARG A 43 -15.45 -8.53 -0.26
N SER A 44 -15.39 -9.73 0.33
CA SER A 44 -14.87 -9.98 1.67
C SER A 44 -13.56 -10.75 1.56
N PHE A 45 -12.63 -10.46 2.46
CA PHE A 45 -11.32 -11.13 2.50
C PHE A 45 -11.29 -12.01 3.76
N ASP A 46 -11.97 -13.15 3.68
CA ASP A 46 -12.18 -14.06 4.80
C ASP A 46 -11.16 -15.21 4.85
N GLU A 47 -10.39 -15.38 3.78
CA GLU A 47 -9.36 -16.40 3.65
C GLU A 47 -8.00 -15.87 4.15
N PRO A 48 -7.07 -16.76 4.60
CA PRO A 48 -5.72 -16.37 4.94
C PRO A 48 -5.02 -15.74 3.74
N SER A 49 -4.81 -14.44 3.80
CA SER A 49 -4.31 -13.67 2.66
C SER A 49 -3.55 -12.42 3.09
N TYR A 50 -2.88 -11.80 2.13
CA TYR A 50 -2.32 -10.45 2.23
C TYR A 50 -3.05 -9.56 1.24
N LEU A 51 -3.68 -8.51 1.74
CA LEU A 51 -4.21 -7.43 0.92
C LEU A 51 -3.24 -6.25 1.01
N ILE A 52 -2.57 -5.95 -0.09
CA ILE A 52 -1.59 -4.86 -0.17
C ILE A 52 -2.21 -3.75 -1.00
N ILE A 53 -2.37 -2.57 -0.39
CA ILE A 53 -2.82 -1.35 -1.07
C ILE A 53 -1.59 -0.47 -1.27
N ASP A 54 -1.15 -0.34 -2.50
CA ASP A 54 -0.08 0.56 -2.90
C ASP A 54 -0.65 1.95 -3.21
N GLU A 55 0.16 3.00 -3.07
CA GLU A 55 -0.27 4.39 -3.22
C GLU A 55 -1.51 4.75 -2.37
N ALA A 56 -1.56 4.22 -1.15
CA ALA A 56 -2.73 4.34 -0.27
C ALA A 56 -3.09 5.80 0.09
N GLN A 57 -2.18 6.77 -0.11
CA GLN A 57 -2.48 8.20 0.05
C GLN A 57 -3.44 8.73 -1.03
N GLN A 58 -3.63 8.00 -2.14
CA GLN A 58 -4.60 8.36 -3.19
C GLN A 58 -6.01 7.81 -2.90
N VAL A 59 -6.16 6.96 -1.89
CA VAL A 59 -7.44 6.38 -1.49
C VAL A 59 -8.24 7.41 -0.68
N THR A 60 -9.50 7.59 -1.02
CA THR A 60 -10.40 8.47 -0.26
C THR A 60 -10.78 7.87 1.09
N ILE A 61 -11.28 8.68 2.02
CA ILE A 61 -11.72 8.20 3.35
C ILE A 61 -12.82 7.13 3.22
N ASP A 62 -13.77 7.31 2.29
CA ASP A 62 -14.89 6.36 2.14
C ASP A 62 -14.44 5.03 1.51
N GLU A 63 -13.48 5.07 0.60
CA GLU A 63 -12.84 3.87 0.08
C GLU A 63 -12.06 3.16 1.17
N MET A 64 -11.27 3.87 1.96
CA MET A 64 -10.52 3.28 3.07
C MET A 64 -11.46 2.62 4.09
N LYS A 65 -12.56 3.27 4.49
CA LYS A 65 -13.58 2.66 5.34
C LYS A 65 -14.12 1.37 4.73
N SER A 66 -14.40 1.39 3.43
CA SER A 66 -14.88 0.23 2.69
C SER A 66 -13.87 -0.93 2.70
N ILE A 67 -12.57 -0.64 2.58
CA ILE A 67 -11.50 -1.63 2.62
C ILE A 67 -11.37 -2.24 4.02
N VAL A 68 -11.14 -1.40 5.04
CA VAL A 68 -10.83 -1.88 6.40
C VAL A 68 -11.99 -2.64 7.06
N THR A 69 -13.22 -2.42 6.62
CA THR A 69 -14.39 -3.16 7.13
C THR A 69 -14.63 -4.51 6.44
N ARG A 70 -13.86 -4.85 5.41
CA ARG A 70 -13.98 -6.11 4.66
C ARG A 70 -12.83 -7.09 4.93
N VAL A 71 -11.84 -6.66 5.67
CA VAL A 71 -10.70 -7.48 6.06
C VAL A 71 -11.05 -8.27 7.31
N SER A 72 -10.96 -9.60 7.25
CA SER A 72 -11.13 -10.47 8.40
C SER A 72 -9.85 -10.61 9.23
N ASP A 73 -9.94 -11.25 10.39
CA ASP A 73 -8.77 -11.53 11.24
C ASP A 73 -7.74 -12.46 10.59
N GLN A 74 -8.11 -13.15 9.51
CA GLN A 74 -7.22 -14.04 8.77
C GLN A 74 -6.46 -13.32 7.63
N CYS A 75 -6.93 -12.16 7.21
CA CYS A 75 -6.28 -11.34 6.18
C CYS A 75 -5.38 -10.27 6.81
N LYS A 76 -4.14 -10.16 6.34
CA LYS A 76 -3.24 -9.08 6.71
C LYS A 76 -3.36 -7.94 5.72
N LEU A 77 -3.83 -6.78 6.21
CA LEU A 77 -3.87 -5.55 5.42
C LEU A 77 -2.56 -4.79 5.55
N VAL A 78 -1.95 -4.47 4.42
CA VAL A 78 -0.75 -3.64 4.31
C VAL A 78 -1.09 -2.40 3.50
N LEU A 79 -0.90 -1.23 4.07
CA LEU A 79 -1.10 0.05 3.41
C LEU A 79 0.27 0.70 3.17
N CYS A 80 0.64 0.86 1.90
CA CYS A 80 1.87 1.50 1.48
C CYS A 80 1.53 2.86 0.87
N GLY A 81 2.22 3.92 1.28
CA GLY A 81 1.98 5.25 0.71
C GLY A 81 2.82 6.35 1.34
N ASP A 82 2.89 7.48 0.68
CA ASP A 82 3.51 8.71 1.17
C ASP A 82 2.47 9.82 1.24
N ILE A 83 2.09 10.22 2.45
CA ILE A 83 1.07 11.26 2.67
C ILE A 83 1.43 12.62 2.08
N ARG A 84 2.71 12.87 1.76
CA ARG A 84 3.19 14.09 1.11
C ARG A 84 2.96 14.07 -0.40
N GLN A 85 2.79 12.88 -1.00
CA GLN A 85 2.61 12.68 -2.44
C GLN A 85 1.15 12.44 -2.84
N LYS A 86 0.20 12.98 -2.09
CA LYS A 86 -1.21 12.84 -2.42
C LYS A 86 -1.65 13.86 -3.47
N ASP A 87 -2.43 13.40 -4.43
CA ASP A 87 -3.07 14.25 -5.45
C ASP A 87 -4.52 14.61 -5.09
N ILE A 88 -5.09 13.95 -4.09
CA ILE A 88 -6.46 14.19 -3.64
C ILE A 88 -6.53 15.43 -2.72
N HIS A 89 -7.61 16.19 -2.84
CA HIS A 89 -7.86 17.33 -1.97
C HIS A 89 -8.30 16.89 -0.57
N GLY A 90 -7.76 17.55 0.45
CA GLY A 90 -8.10 17.27 1.84
C GLY A 90 -7.36 16.07 2.43
N GLU A 91 -7.95 15.45 3.45
CA GLU A 91 -7.39 14.31 4.15
C GLU A 91 -7.56 13.02 3.33
N SER A 92 -6.49 12.24 3.18
CA SER A 92 -6.55 10.94 2.51
C SER A 92 -7.09 9.85 3.43
N GLY A 93 -7.53 8.74 2.84
CA GLY A 93 -7.93 7.56 3.59
C GLY A 93 -6.81 6.99 4.46
N LEU A 94 -5.56 7.05 3.97
CA LEU A 94 -4.39 6.63 4.74
C LEU A 94 -4.19 7.52 5.98
N GLU A 95 -4.17 8.85 5.81
CA GLU A 95 -4.04 9.79 6.93
C GLU A 95 -5.17 9.62 7.95
N TRP A 96 -6.41 9.52 7.45
CA TRP A 96 -7.57 9.28 8.29
C TRP A 96 -7.42 7.98 9.09
N PHE A 97 -7.02 6.87 8.46
CA PHE A 97 -6.90 5.58 9.14
C PHE A 97 -5.78 5.58 10.18
N MET A 98 -4.65 6.22 9.90
CA MET A 98 -3.57 6.40 10.87
C MET A 98 -4.05 7.17 12.11
N LYS A 99 -4.77 8.28 11.92
CA LYS A 99 -5.34 9.07 13.03
C LYS A 99 -6.44 8.30 13.77
N PHE A 100 -7.29 7.60 13.04
CA PHE A 100 -8.37 6.76 13.59
C PHE A 100 -7.80 5.65 14.47
N SER A 101 -6.84 4.89 13.98
CA SER A 101 -6.23 3.78 14.70
C SER A 101 -5.54 4.24 15.98
N LYS A 102 -4.84 5.38 15.93
CA LYS A 102 -4.21 5.99 17.11
C LYS A 102 -5.24 6.48 18.14
N ARG A 103 -6.29 7.19 17.69
CA ARG A 103 -7.36 7.71 18.55
C ARG A 103 -8.09 6.61 19.31
N HIS A 104 -8.36 5.49 18.64
CA HIS A 104 -9.09 4.36 19.22
C HIS A 104 -8.19 3.28 19.80
N ASN A 105 -6.88 3.50 19.82
CA ASN A 105 -5.88 2.55 20.33
C ASN A 105 -6.08 1.14 19.80
N LEU A 106 -6.25 1.02 18.46
CA LEU A 106 -6.54 -0.27 17.82
C LEU A 106 -5.35 -1.22 18.00
N LYS A 107 -5.62 -2.33 18.67
CA LYS A 107 -4.63 -3.41 18.79
C LYS A 107 -4.53 -4.15 17.46
N GLY A 108 -3.31 -4.52 17.08
CA GLY A 108 -3.06 -5.22 15.81
C GLY A 108 -2.78 -4.27 14.63
N VAL A 109 -2.74 -2.97 14.85
CA VAL A 109 -2.27 -1.97 13.88
C VAL A 109 -0.87 -1.52 14.26
N ALA A 110 0.07 -1.59 13.31
CA ALA A 110 1.42 -1.05 13.43
C ALA A 110 1.65 -0.01 12.32
N VAL A 111 2.34 1.05 12.65
CA VAL A 111 2.79 2.07 11.69
C VAL A 111 4.31 2.02 11.64
N ILE A 112 4.85 1.86 10.42
CA ILE A 112 6.28 1.92 10.14
C ILE A 112 6.49 3.19 9.32
N ASP A 113 7.26 4.10 9.86
CA ASP A 113 7.56 5.38 9.24
C ASP A 113 8.99 5.37 8.69
N PHE A 114 9.16 5.76 7.43
CA PHE A 114 10.42 5.91 6.72
C PHE A 114 10.67 7.38 6.39
N SER A 115 10.37 8.29 7.30
CA SER A 115 10.53 9.73 7.11
C SER A 115 11.94 10.24 7.42
N ASP A 116 12.82 9.44 8.01
CA ASP A 116 14.20 9.84 8.28
C ASP A 116 15.01 9.84 6.97
N PRO A 117 15.83 10.87 6.68
CA PRO A 117 16.72 10.89 5.52
C PRO A 117 17.66 9.67 5.41
N SER A 118 17.95 8.99 6.53
CA SER A 118 18.74 7.75 6.55
C SER A 118 17.99 6.56 5.97
N ASP A 119 16.66 6.59 5.92
CA ASP A 119 15.83 5.55 5.34
C ASP A 119 15.89 5.53 3.80
N ILE A 120 16.43 6.60 3.18
CA ILE A 120 16.55 6.70 1.73
C ILE A 120 17.65 5.77 1.23
N VAL A 121 17.24 4.63 0.67
CA VAL A 121 18.15 3.60 0.11
C VAL A 121 18.63 3.92 -1.31
N ARG A 122 18.06 4.93 -1.97
CA ARG A 122 18.50 5.38 -3.28
C ARG A 122 19.84 6.10 -3.15
N GLY A 123 20.77 5.85 -4.08
CA GLY A 123 22.09 6.46 -4.06
C GLY A 123 22.23 7.69 -4.95
N GLY A 124 23.36 8.41 -4.80
CA GLY A 124 23.79 9.51 -5.67
C GLY A 124 22.81 10.69 -5.70
N LEU A 125 22.73 11.33 -6.86
CA LEU A 125 21.92 12.54 -7.07
C LEU A 125 20.43 12.38 -6.67
N VAL A 126 19.86 11.20 -6.87
CA VAL A 126 18.44 10.95 -6.51
C VAL A 126 18.21 11.07 -5.01
N ARG A 127 19.16 10.61 -4.20
CA ARG A 127 19.12 10.78 -2.74
C ARG A 127 19.23 12.26 -2.35
N ASP A 128 20.16 12.98 -2.95
CA ASP A 128 20.39 14.40 -2.66
C ASP A 128 19.17 15.25 -3.01
N ILE A 129 18.52 14.96 -4.12
CA ILE A 129 17.25 15.59 -4.52
C ILE A 129 16.15 15.28 -3.50
N ALA A 130 15.99 14.02 -3.10
CA ALA A 130 14.97 13.62 -2.15
C ALA A 130 15.15 14.33 -0.78
N ILE A 131 16.39 14.40 -0.29
CA ILE A 131 16.71 15.12 0.95
C ILE A 131 16.44 16.63 0.80
N GLY A 132 16.76 17.23 -0.35
CA GLY A 132 16.45 18.63 -0.64
C GLY A 132 14.96 18.93 -0.58
N LEU A 133 14.15 18.10 -1.22
CA LEU A 133 12.68 18.23 -1.21
C LEU A 133 12.11 18.11 0.20
N MET A 134 12.59 17.16 1.02
CA MET A 134 12.16 17.03 2.42
C MET A 134 12.42 18.32 3.22
N LYS A 135 13.57 18.95 3.06
CA LYS A 135 13.93 20.19 3.77
C LYS A 135 13.09 21.38 3.32
N ASP A 136 12.75 21.47 2.02
CA ASP A 136 11.91 22.55 1.50
C ASP A 136 10.47 22.46 2.02
N GLU A 137 9.98 21.26 2.28
CA GLU A 137 8.64 21.03 2.86
C GLU A 137 8.57 21.40 4.35
N GLU A 138 9.63 21.17 5.12
CA GLU A 138 9.70 21.55 6.53
C GLU A 138 9.76 23.08 6.76
N THR A 139 10.06 23.83 5.70
CA THR A 139 10.25 25.30 5.77
C THR A 139 8.96 26.07 5.40
N LYS A 140 7.91 25.39 5.01
CA LYS A 140 6.58 25.97 4.65
C LYS A 140 5.58 25.81 5.78
#